data_1d5e462847369a22dda625567d507e2c
#
_entry.id   1d5e462847369a22dda625567d507e2c
#
_cell.length_a   1.000
_cell.length_b   1.000
_cell.length_c   1.000
_cell.angle_alpha   90.00
_cell.angle_beta   90.00
_cell.angle_gamma   90.00
#
_symmetry.space_group_name_H-M   'P 1'
#
loop_
_entity.id
_entity.type
_entity.pdbx_description
1 polymer ?
#
loop_
_entity_poly.entity_id
_entity_poly.type
_entity_poly.pdbx_seq_one_letter_code
_entity_poly.pdbx_strand_id
1 'polypeptide(L)'
;MGSISEFIERNFRHFNAAVLKDAADAYIAHLDRGGEMMITLAGAMSTAELGVSLAEMIRRDKVHAITCTGANMEEDLFNLVARSKYERIPNYRELSPQQEQELLRRHLNRVTDTCIPEEEAMRRIERVVLDEWVAASEKNQRKFPHEFLYKILRECRLKQFYEIDPVDSWMVAAAHKNLPLFVPGWEDSTLGNIYAARCITGAINNVQAIRSGLEYMIELADWYRRVSKDSSIGFFQIGGGIAGDFPICVVPMLNQDVVSTPVPEWGYFCQISDSTTSFGSYSGAVPNEKITWGKLNVDTPRFVIESDATIVAPLVFAKILGW
;
A
#
# COMPACT_ATOMS: atom_id res chain seq x y z
N MET A 1 17.09 -25.52 12.26
CA MET A 1 16.21 -25.26 11.10
C MET A 1 16.87 -24.14 10.31
N GLY A 2 17.02 -24.28 9.01
CA GLY A 2 17.53 -23.20 8.17
C GLY A 2 16.56 -22.01 8.10
N SER A 3 17.06 -20.81 7.83
CA SER A 3 16.22 -19.62 7.63
C SER A 3 15.43 -19.71 6.32
N ILE A 4 14.40 -18.87 6.18
CA ILE A 4 13.65 -18.75 4.91
C ILE A 4 14.59 -18.28 3.79
N SER A 5 15.54 -17.40 4.12
CA SER A 5 16.57 -16.96 3.17
C SER A 5 17.41 -18.13 2.65
N GLU A 6 17.87 -19.04 3.52
CA GLU A 6 18.60 -20.25 3.10
C GLU A 6 17.75 -21.19 2.25
N PHE A 7 16.45 -21.30 2.56
CA PHE A 7 15.52 -22.08 1.76
C PHE A 7 15.39 -21.51 0.34
N ILE A 8 15.21 -20.20 0.22
CA ILE A 8 15.12 -19.51 -1.07
C ILE A 8 16.42 -19.70 -1.88
N GLU A 9 17.59 -19.48 -1.26
CA GLU A 9 18.90 -19.68 -1.91
C GLU A 9 19.06 -21.09 -2.47
N ARG A 10 18.64 -22.10 -1.73
CA ARG A 10 18.79 -23.49 -2.12
C ARG A 10 17.83 -23.96 -3.18
N ASN A 11 16.58 -23.45 -3.17
CA ASN A 11 15.48 -24.03 -3.94
C ASN A 11 15.02 -23.15 -5.12
N PHE A 12 15.19 -21.82 -5.08
CA PHE A 12 14.69 -20.89 -6.09
C PHE A 12 15.77 -20.63 -7.16
N ARG A 13 15.96 -21.59 -8.09
CA ARG A 13 17.11 -21.61 -9.02
C ARG A 13 16.77 -21.25 -10.46
N HIS A 14 15.52 -21.41 -10.87
CA HIS A 14 15.12 -21.27 -12.27
C HIS A 14 13.71 -20.70 -12.37
N PHE A 15 13.38 -20.19 -13.57
CA PHE A 15 12.08 -19.63 -13.92
C PHE A 15 11.65 -18.51 -12.97
N ASN A 16 10.36 -18.38 -12.72
CA ASN A 16 9.79 -17.33 -11.88
C ASN A 16 10.31 -17.35 -10.42
N ALA A 17 10.68 -18.52 -9.90
CA ALA A 17 11.29 -18.63 -8.58
C ALA A 17 12.69 -17.97 -8.53
N ALA A 18 13.50 -18.14 -9.58
CA ALA A 18 14.79 -17.43 -9.70
C ALA A 18 14.59 -15.93 -9.76
N VAL A 19 13.58 -15.46 -10.49
CA VAL A 19 13.26 -14.02 -10.59
C VAL A 19 12.93 -13.44 -9.21
N LEU A 20 12.20 -14.17 -8.35
CA LEU A 20 11.92 -13.74 -6.98
C LEU A 20 13.22 -13.53 -6.18
N LYS A 21 14.14 -14.51 -6.27
CA LYS A 21 15.44 -14.43 -5.61
C LYS A 21 16.25 -13.24 -6.13
N ASP A 22 16.38 -13.12 -7.44
CA ASP A 22 17.17 -12.08 -8.08
C ASP A 22 16.62 -10.67 -7.79
N ALA A 23 15.30 -10.54 -7.74
CA ALA A 23 14.63 -9.29 -7.35
C ALA A 23 14.92 -8.92 -5.90
N ALA A 24 14.86 -9.88 -4.98
CA ALA A 24 15.19 -9.64 -3.57
C ALA A 24 16.68 -9.30 -3.37
N ASP A 25 17.58 -9.99 -4.05
CA ASP A 25 19.02 -9.72 -3.99
C ASP A 25 19.34 -8.32 -4.57
N ALA A 26 18.71 -7.94 -5.68
CA ALA A 26 18.86 -6.60 -6.26
C ALA A 26 18.27 -5.51 -5.36
N TYR A 27 17.17 -5.78 -4.64
CA TYR A 27 16.59 -4.89 -3.64
C TYR A 27 17.58 -4.63 -2.50
N ILE A 28 18.15 -5.70 -1.94
CA ILE A 28 19.18 -5.62 -0.88
C ILE A 28 20.37 -4.80 -1.38
N ALA A 29 20.90 -5.15 -2.56
CA ALA A 29 22.04 -4.44 -3.15
C ALA A 29 21.74 -2.95 -3.45
N HIS A 30 20.48 -2.60 -3.75
CA HIS A 30 20.06 -1.20 -3.93
C HIS A 30 20.15 -0.44 -2.60
N LEU A 31 19.64 -1.01 -1.52
CA LEU A 31 19.72 -0.42 -0.18
C LEU A 31 21.16 -0.32 0.34
N ASP A 32 21.97 -1.37 0.13
CA ASP A 32 23.37 -1.41 0.58
C ASP A 32 24.24 -0.33 -0.08
N ARG A 33 23.84 0.16 -1.26
CA ARG A 33 24.46 1.30 -1.94
C ARG A 33 23.92 2.66 -1.48
N GLY A 34 23.11 2.71 -0.43
CA GLY A 34 22.49 3.93 0.08
C GLY A 34 21.24 4.36 -0.70
N GLY A 35 20.64 3.45 -1.46
CA GLY A 35 19.37 3.71 -2.13
C GLY A 35 18.19 3.71 -1.18
N GLU A 36 17.12 4.40 -1.54
CA GLU A 36 15.83 4.37 -0.86
C GLU A 36 14.80 3.58 -1.67
N MET A 37 13.76 3.06 -1.02
CA MET A 37 12.76 2.23 -1.68
C MET A 37 11.35 2.72 -1.42
N MET A 38 10.59 2.92 -2.50
CA MET A 38 9.14 3.06 -2.45
C MET A 38 8.47 1.71 -2.70
N ILE A 39 7.52 1.34 -1.85
CA ILE A 39 6.63 0.19 -2.07
C ILE A 39 5.25 0.68 -2.49
N THR A 40 4.62 -0.01 -3.45
CA THR A 40 3.24 0.27 -3.82
C THR A 40 2.34 -0.94 -3.57
N LEU A 41 1.16 -0.71 -3.00
CA LEU A 41 0.19 -1.73 -2.63
C LEU A 41 -1.12 -1.48 -3.37
N ALA A 42 -1.41 -2.29 -4.38
CA ALA A 42 -2.70 -2.29 -5.05
C ALA A 42 -3.69 -3.25 -4.36
N GLY A 43 -4.95 -3.23 -4.79
CA GLY A 43 -5.99 -4.11 -4.28
C GLY A 43 -6.23 -3.95 -2.77
N ALA A 44 -6.38 -5.07 -2.07
CA ALA A 44 -6.73 -5.19 -0.66
C ALA A 44 -5.77 -6.14 0.09
N MET A 45 -4.46 -5.93 -0.08
CA MET A 45 -3.43 -6.80 0.49
C MET A 45 -3.38 -6.76 2.02
N SER A 46 -3.89 -5.69 2.63
CA SER A 46 -3.98 -5.59 4.08
C SER A 46 -5.01 -6.55 4.67
N THR A 47 -6.11 -6.84 3.97
CA THR A 47 -7.05 -7.91 4.38
C THR A 47 -6.36 -9.28 4.43
N ALA A 48 -5.41 -9.54 3.53
CA ALA A 48 -4.58 -10.75 3.53
C ALA A 48 -3.45 -10.70 4.58
N GLU A 49 -3.43 -9.72 5.45
CA GLU A 49 -2.44 -9.52 6.52
C GLU A 49 -0.98 -9.43 6.03
N LEU A 50 -0.75 -8.90 4.81
CA LEU A 50 0.59 -8.61 4.32
C LEU A 50 1.35 -7.64 5.26
N GLY A 51 0.61 -6.90 6.07
CA GLY A 51 1.11 -5.99 7.09
C GLY A 51 2.11 -6.61 8.04
N VAL A 52 1.96 -7.88 8.42
CA VAL A 52 2.85 -8.59 9.36
C VAL A 52 4.33 -8.50 8.94
N SER A 53 4.62 -8.81 7.68
CA SER A 53 6.00 -8.70 7.16
C SER A 53 6.37 -7.29 6.74
N LEU A 54 5.43 -6.51 6.19
CA LEU A 54 5.66 -5.14 5.78
C LEU A 54 5.97 -4.21 6.95
N ALA A 55 5.33 -4.40 8.10
CA ALA A 55 5.62 -3.62 9.31
C ALA A 55 7.09 -3.74 9.74
N GLU A 56 7.66 -4.95 9.65
CA GLU A 56 9.07 -5.16 9.97
C GLU A 56 10.01 -4.55 8.92
N MET A 57 9.64 -4.61 7.63
CA MET A 57 10.35 -3.90 6.56
C MET A 57 10.43 -2.39 6.85
N ILE A 58 9.32 -1.79 7.30
CA ILE A 58 9.28 -0.37 7.69
C ILE A 58 10.16 -0.11 8.91
N ARG A 59 10.04 -0.91 9.96
CA ARG A 59 10.82 -0.72 11.20
C ARG A 59 12.33 -0.80 10.99
N ARG A 60 12.77 -1.69 10.08
CA ARG A 60 14.20 -1.87 9.76
C ARG A 60 14.70 -0.98 8.63
N ASP A 61 13.99 0.10 8.31
CA ASP A 61 14.38 1.05 7.27
C ASP A 61 14.66 0.40 5.90
N LYS A 62 13.82 -0.60 5.56
CA LYS A 62 13.84 -1.22 4.23
C LYS A 62 12.82 -0.57 3.29
N VAL A 63 11.93 0.28 3.80
CA VAL A 63 10.90 1.02 3.07
C VAL A 63 10.94 2.49 3.51
N HIS A 64 10.94 3.41 2.55
CA HIS A 64 11.12 4.84 2.79
C HIS A 64 9.90 5.68 2.36
N ALA A 65 9.04 5.11 1.53
CA ALA A 65 7.73 5.66 1.20
C ALA A 65 6.77 4.55 0.75
N ILE A 66 5.48 4.77 0.92
CA ILE A 66 4.44 3.86 0.43
C ILE A 66 3.42 4.63 -0.40
N THR A 67 2.97 4.01 -1.48
CA THR A 67 1.74 4.40 -2.18
C THR A 67 0.77 3.23 -2.14
N CYS A 68 -0.49 3.48 -1.79
CA CYS A 68 -1.45 2.39 -1.68
C CYS A 68 -2.87 2.82 -2.06
N THR A 69 -3.75 1.84 -2.26
CA THR A 69 -5.19 2.07 -2.30
C THR A 69 -5.70 2.51 -0.92
N GLY A 70 -6.83 3.20 -0.87
CA GLY A 70 -7.52 3.50 0.39
C GLY A 70 -7.86 2.24 1.17
N ALA A 71 -8.26 1.17 0.48
CA ALA A 71 -8.54 -0.13 1.07
C ALA A 71 -7.34 -0.68 1.88
N ASN A 72 -6.13 -0.65 1.32
CA ASN A 72 -4.95 -1.12 2.06
C ASN A 72 -4.71 -0.35 3.36
N MET A 73 -4.93 0.95 3.34
CA MET A 73 -4.73 1.81 4.51
C MET A 73 -5.75 1.51 5.62
N GLU A 74 -7.03 1.38 5.26
CA GLU A 74 -8.11 1.17 6.24
C GLU A 74 -8.19 -0.25 6.75
N GLU A 75 -7.94 -1.25 5.89
CA GLU A 75 -8.08 -2.66 6.23
C GLU A 75 -6.99 -3.15 7.20
N ASP A 76 -5.81 -2.54 7.21
CA ASP A 76 -4.81 -2.80 8.26
C ASP A 76 -5.32 -2.37 9.64
N LEU A 77 -6.05 -1.24 9.71
CA LEU A 77 -6.70 -0.82 10.94
C LEU A 77 -7.90 -1.70 11.31
N PHE A 78 -8.64 -2.19 10.31
CA PHE A 78 -9.73 -3.14 10.55
C PHE A 78 -9.20 -4.44 11.16
N ASN A 79 -8.11 -4.99 10.63
CA ASN A 79 -7.42 -6.13 11.24
C ASN A 79 -6.98 -5.82 12.68
N LEU A 80 -6.37 -4.65 12.89
CA LEU A 80 -5.87 -4.24 14.21
C LEU A 80 -6.96 -4.26 15.29
N VAL A 81 -8.22 -3.92 14.95
CA VAL A 81 -9.30 -3.73 15.93
C VAL A 81 -10.41 -4.77 15.87
N ALA A 82 -10.44 -5.68 14.90
CA ALA A 82 -11.55 -6.60 14.68
C ALA A 82 -11.15 -8.00 14.19
N ARG A 83 -9.87 -8.35 14.23
CA ARG A 83 -9.34 -9.59 13.65
C ARG A 83 -10.05 -10.86 14.14
N SER A 84 -10.40 -10.92 15.42
CA SER A 84 -11.08 -12.08 16.02
C SER A 84 -12.53 -12.26 15.54
N LYS A 85 -13.09 -11.27 14.86
CA LYS A 85 -14.45 -11.27 14.31
C LYS A 85 -14.49 -11.56 12.81
N TYR A 86 -13.34 -11.68 12.17
CA TYR A 86 -13.28 -12.06 10.78
C TYR A 86 -13.72 -13.50 10.60
N GLU A 87 -14.47 -13.76 9.52
CA GLU A 87 -14.88 -15.11 9.13
C GLU A 87 -14.22 -15.49 7.81
N ARG A 88 -13.58 -16.66 7.77
CA ARG A 88 -13.02 -17.20 6.55
C ARG A 88 -13.97 -18.20 5.90
N ILE A 89 -14.21 -18.05 4.59
CA ILE A 89 -15.04 -18.94 3.77
C ILE A 89 -14.17 -19.61 2.71
N PRO A 90 -13.60 -20.81 2.99
CA PRO A 90 -12.64 -21.44 2.09
C PRO A 90 -13.19 -21.73 0.68
N ASN A 91 -14.47 -22.05 0.57
CA ASN A 91 -15.16 -22.33 -0.69
C ASN A 91 -15.95 -21.13 -1.25
N TYR A 92 -15.45 -19.94 -1.06
CA TYR A 92 -16.12 -18.66 -1.42
C TYR A 92 -16.54 -18.58 -2.89
N ARG A 93 -15.85 -19.30 -3.81
CA ARG A 93 -16.19 -19.32 -5.24
C ARG A 93 -17.49 -20.05 -5.55
N GLU A 94 -17.98 -20.88 -4.63
CA GLU A 94 -19.17 -21.68 -4.75
C GLU A 94 -20.39 -21.04 -4.05
N LEU A 95 -20.22 -19.86 -3.45
CA LEU A 95 -21.32 -19.16 -2.79
C LEU A 95 -22.41 -18.80 -3.79
N SER A 96 -23.65 -19.16 -3.46
CA SER A 96 -24.82 -18.72 -4.20
C SER A 96 -25.16 -17.26 -3.89
N PRO A 97 -25.91 -16.56 -4.77
CA PRO A 97 -26.37 -15.20 -4.49
C PRO A 97 -27.16 -15.06 -3.18
N GLN A 98 -27.89 -16.10 -2.77
CA GLN A 98 -28.63 -16.12 -1.51
C GLN A 98 -27.71 -16.19 -0.29
N GLN A 99 -26.60 -16.93 -0.38
CA GLN A 99 -25.58 -16.98 0.66
C GLN A 99 -24.84 -15.64 0.79
N GLU A 100 -24.52 -14.99 -0.33
CA GLU A 100 -23.96 -13.63 -0.32
C GLU A 100 -24.93 -12.62 0.33
N GLN A 101 -26.22 -12.72 0.03
CA GLN A 101 -27.24 -11.89 0.68
C GLN A 101 -27.35 -12.15 2.18
N GLU A 102 -27.12 -13.39 2.63
CA GLU A 102 -27.11 -13.72 4.05
C GLU A 102 -25.90 -13.10 4.76
N LEU A 103 -24.72 -13.08 4.14
CA LEU A 103 -23.55 -12.36 4.68
C LEU A 103 -23.86 -10.87 4.85
N LEU A 104 -24.51 -10.24 3.86
CA LEU A 104 -24.94 -8.85 3.96
C LEU A 104 -25.89 -8.63 5.15
N ARG A 105 -26.86 -9.51 5.38
CA ARG A 105 -27.79 -9.40 6.53
C ARG A 105 -27.08 -9.55 7.89
N ARG A 106 -25.96 -10.26 7.91
CA ARG A 106 -25.10 -10.41 9.07
C ARG A 106 -24.09 -9.27 9.22
N HIS A 107 -24.17 -8.25 8.37
CA HIS A 107 -23.22 -7.13 8.34
C HIS A 107 -21.77 -7.56 8.13
N LEU A 108 -21.57 -8.54 7.24
CA LEU A 108 -20.27 -9.05 6.83
C LEU A 108 -19.97 -8.63 5.39
N ASN A 109 -18.84 -7.97 5.19
CA ASN A 109 -18.39 -7.54 3.87
C ASN A 109 -17.27 -8.47 3.40
N ARG A 110 -17.50 -9.20 2.33
CA ARG A 110 -16.56 -10.24 1.87
C ARG A 110 -15.54 -9.68 0.88
N VAL A 111 -14.28 -9.94 1.17
CA VAL A 111 -13.14 -9.74 0.26
C VAL A 111 -12.51 -11.12 0.02
N THR A 112 -12.65 -11.67 -1.17
CA THR A 112 -12.19 -13.03 -1.53
C THR A 112 -12.77 -14.09 -0.59
N ASP A 113 -11.99 -14.74 0.25
CA ASP A 113 -12.43 -15.76 1.22
C ASP A 113 -12.64 -15.19 2.64
N THR A 114 -12.44 -13.90 2.82
CA THR A 114 -12.42 -13.25 4.13
C THR A 114 -13.58 -12.28 4.29
N CYS A 115 -14.36 -12.43 5.34
CA CYS A 115 -15.47 -11.53 5.67
C CYS A 115 -15.07 -10.58 6.80
N ILE A 116 -15.19 -9.29 6.53
CA ILE A 116 -14.87 -8.18 7.47
C ILE A 116 -16.17 -7.74 8.13
N PRO A 117 -16.27 -7.71 9.48
CA PRO A 117 -17.47 -7.25 10.18
C PRO A 117 -17.60 -5.72 10.09
N GLU A 118 -18.78 -5.26 9.70
CA GLU A 118 -19.03 -3.82 9.51
C GLU A 118 -18.91 -3.03 10.83
N GLU A 119 -19.60 -3.49 11.90
CA GLU A 119 -19.65 -2.74 13.16
C GLU A 119 -18.32 -2.72 13.92
N GLU A 120 -17.68 -3.88 14.04
CA GLU A 120 -16.46 -4.03 14.82
C GLU A 120 -15.23 -3.47 14.11
N ALA A 121 -15.24 -3.43 12.79
CA ALA A 121 -14.15 -2.87 11.97
C ALA A 121 -14.48 -1.45 11.50
N MET A 122 -15.33 -1.33 10.48
CA MET A 122 -15.56 -0.09 9.75
C MET A 122 -16.16 1.00 10.62
N ARG A 123 -17.28 0.69 11.33
CA ARG A 123 -17.95 1.67 12.17
C ARG A 123 -17.16 2.04 13.43
N ARG A 124 -16.32 1.12 13.92
CA ARG A 124 -15.41 1.40 15.04
C ARG A 124 -14.36 2.42 14.65
N ILE A 125 -13.71 2.27 13.49
CA ILE A 125 -12.74 3.24 12.98
C ILE A 125 -13.43 4.56 12.65
N GLU A 126 -14.58 4.52 11.97
CA GLU A 126 -15.38 5.72 11.68
C GLU A 126 -15.63 6.56 12.93
N ARG A 127 -16.14 5.96 14.01
CA ARG A 127 -16.45 6.70 15.25
C ARG A 127 -15.25 7.47 15.80
N VAL A 128 -14.05 6.94 15.65
CA VAL A 128 -12.83 7.58 16.15
C VAL A 128 -12.31 8.65 15.21
N VAL A 129 -12.36 8.41 13.90
CA VAL A 129 -11.83 9.35 12.91
C VAL A 129 -12.79 10.51 12.63
N LEU A 130 -14.08 10.32 12.80
CA LEU A 130 -15.11 11.35 12.55
C LEU A 130 -14.87 12.61 13.38
N ASP A 131 -14.49 12.48 14.64
CA ASP A 131 -14.16 13.63 15.50
C ASP A 131 -13.04 14.48 14.89
N GLU A 132 -12.03 13.83 14.32
CA GLU A 132 -10.91 14.51 13.67
C GLU A 132 -11.33 15.22 12.37
N TRP A 133 -12.20 14.58 11.58
CA TRP A 133 -12.72 15.16 10.35
C TRP A 133 -13.60 16.38 10.65
N VAL A 134 -14.50 16.27 11.62
CA VAL A 134 -15.36 17.39 12.07
C VAL A 134 -14.49 18.55 12.57
N ALA A 135 -13.54 18.27 13.46
CA ALA A 135 -12.67 19.30 14.01
C ALA A 135 -11.81 20.01 12.92
N ALA A 136 -11.33 19.27 11.93
CA ALA A 136 -10.61 19.82 10.79
C ALA A 136 -11.53 20.71 9.92
N SER A 137 -12.75 20.23 9.64
CA SER A 137 -13.76 20.96 8.89
C SER A 137 -14.11 22.31 9.55
N GLU A 138 -14.39 22.31 10.86
CA GLU A 138 -14.72 23.50 11.63
C GLU A 138 -13.58 24.53 11.69
N LYS A 139 -12.34 24.03 11.77
CA LYS A 139 -11.13 24.87 11.83
C LYS A 139 -10.57 25.25 10.47
N ASN A 140 -11.23 24.85 9.37
CA ASN A 140 -10.73 25.00 7.99
C ASN A 140 -9.30 24.45 7.82
N GLN A 141 -8.95 23.39 8.54
CA GLN A 141 -7.69 22.68 8.39
C GLN A 141 -7.80 21.64 7.29
N ARG A 142 -6.75 21.52 6.49
CA ARG A 142 -6.70 20.56 5.38
C ARG A 142 -5.59 19.55 5.64
N LYS A 143 -5.92 18.27 5.56
CA LYS A 143 -4.97 17.17 5.77
C LYS A 143 -5.17 16.08 4.72
N PHE A 144 -4.13 15.30 4.50
CA PHE A 144 -4.26 14.08 3.74
C PHE A 144 -5.02 13.00 4.55
N PRO A 145 -5.70 12.07 3.88
CA PRO A 145 -6.42 10.99 4.56
C PRO A 145 -5.59 10.23 5.61
N HIS A 146 -4.36 9.86 5.27
CA HIS A 146 -3.48 9.13 6.18
C HIS A 146 -3.06 9.92 7.41
N GLU A 147 -2.98 11.25 7.33
CA GLU A 147 -2.55 12.08 8.47
C GLU A 147 -3.55 12.03 9.64
N PHE A 148 -4.85 11.86 9.34
CA PHE A 148 -5.87 11.63 10.36
C PHE A 148 -5.65 10.29 11.06
N LEU A 149 -5.39 9.22 10.30
CA LEU A 149 -5.16 7.90 10.85
C LEU A 149 -3.83 7.82 11.63
N TYR A 150 -2.77 8.42 11.10
CA TYR A 150 -1.49 8.52 11.83
C TYR A 150 -1.65 9.23 13.17
N LYS A 151 -2.44 10.31 13.21
CA LYS A 151 -2.72 11.01 14.46
C LYS A 151 -3.41 10.09 15.47
N ILE A 152 -4.48 9.39 15.07
CA ILE A 152 -5.23 8.48 15.94
C ILE A 152 -4.34 7.36 16.49
N LEU A 153 -3.47 6.80 15.64
CA LEU A 153 -2.55 5.73 16.02
C LEU A 153 -1.49 6.23 17.01
N ARG A 154 -0.87 7.39 16.76
CA ARG A 154 0.13 7.99 17.64
C ARG A 154 -0.44 8.42 19.00
N GLU A 155 -1.68 8.88 19.01
CA GLU A 155 -2.41 9.23 20.22
C GLU A 155 -3.02 8.00 20.94
N CYS A 156 -2.78 6.80 20.42
CA CYS A 156 -3.27 5.53 20.99
C CYS A 156 -4.79 5.47 21.17
N ARG A 157 -5.58 6.19 20.36
CA ARG A 157 -7.03 6.30 20.51
C ARG A 157 -7.77 4.99 20.21
N LEU A 158 -7.13 4.06 19.50
CA LEU A 158 -7.66 2.73 19.18
C LEU A 158 -7.14 1.64 20.12
N LYS A 159 -6.19 1.95 21.02
CA LYS A 159 -5.46 0.94 21.81
C LYS A 159 -6.36 -0.03 22.58
N GLN A 160 -7.48 0.45 23.13
CA GLN A 160 -8.42 -0.39 23.86
C GLN A 160 -9.15 -1.43 23.00
N PHE A 161 -9.08 -1.28 21.67
CA PHE A 161 -9.73 -2.16 20.71
C PHE A 161 -8.74 -3.09 19.98
N TYR A 162 -7.45 -3.02 20.28
CA TYR A 162 -6.46 -3.87 19.60
C TYR A 162 -6.74 -5.35 19.89
N GLU A 163 -6.84 -6.13 18.83
CA GLU A 163 -7.06 -7.57 18.86
C GLU A 163 -5.86 -8.36 18.31
N ILE A 164 -4.94 -7.68 17.64
CA ILE A 164 -3.63 -8.21 17.25
C ILE A 164 -2.53 -7.39 17.91
N ASP A 165 -1.31 -7.92 17.93
CA ASP A 165 -0.15 -7.14 18.36
C ASP A 165 0.05 -5.95 17.40
N PRO A 166 0.11 -4.71 17.88
CA PRO A 166 0.37 -3.55 17.02
C PRO A 166 1.72 -3.64 16.27
N VAL A 167 2.61 -4.52 16.68
CA VAL A 167 3.85 -4.82 15.95
C VAL A 167 3.57 -5.43 14.56
N ASP A 168 2.43 -6.07 14.36
CA ASP A 168 2.03 -6.70 13.11
C ASP A 168 1.27 -5.74 12.16
N SER A 169 0.98 -4.51 12.60
CA SER A 169 0.33 -3.47 11.79
C SER A 169 1.35 -2.60 11.08
N TRP A 170 1.32 -2.59 9.74
CA TRP A 170 2.18 -1.71 8.96
C TRP A 170 1.78 -0.23 9.10
N MET A 171 0.50 0.07 9.30
CA MET A 171 0.02 1.42 9.55
C MET A 171 0.52 1.98 10.89
N VAL A 172 0.61 1.15 11.92
CA VAL A 172 1.23 1.53 13.21
C VAL A 172 2.71 1.81 13.02
N ALA A 173 3.45 0.93 12.32
CA ALA A 173 4.86 1.13 12.03
C ALA A 173 5.09 2.41 11.21
N ALA A 174 4.29 2.64 10.17
CA ALA A 174 4.35 3.83 9.32
C ALA A 174 4.03 5.13 10.11
N ALA A 175 2.99 5.10 10.96
CA ALA A 175 2.62 6.24 11.79
C ALA A 175 3.73 6.63 12.78
N HIS A 176 4.38 5.66 13.42
CA HIS A 176 5.47 5.93 14.36
C HIS A 176 6.72 6.50 13.67
N LYS A 177 7.02 6.06 12.45
CA LYS A 177 8.12 6.60 11.64
C LYS A 177 7.75 7.87 10.88
N ASN A 178 6.49 8.29 10.91
CA ASN A 178 5.96 9.35 10.04
C ASN A 178 6.33 9.10 8.58
N LEU A 179 6.19 7.85 8.15
CA LEU A 179 6.57 7.40 6.81
C LEU A 179 5.75 8.16 5.75
N PRO A 180 6.37 8.70 4.70
CA PRO A 180 5.63 9.27 3.57
C PRO A 180 4.64 8.27 2.98
N LEU A 181 3.36 8.63 2.97
CA LEU A 181 2.27 7.78 2.50
C LEU A 181 1.39 8.55 1.51
N PHE A 182 1.17 7.97 0.34
CA PHE A 182 0.38 8.55 -0.72
C PHE A 182 -0.78 7.62 -1.06
N VAL A 183 -2.00 8.15 -1.06
CA VAL A 183 -3.23 7.36 -1.27
C VAL A 183 -4.07 7.97 -2.39
N PRO A 184 -3.63 7.81 -3.66
CA PRO A 184 -4.38 8.33 -4.79
C PRO A 184 -5.72 7.60 -4.92
N GLY A 185 -6.78 8.35 -5.27
CA GLY A 185 -8.12 7.76 -5.38
C GLY A 185 -8.67 7.27 -4.04
N TRP A 186 -8.33 7.93 -2.93
CA TRP A 186 -8.83 7.57 -1.61
C TRP A 186 -10.37 7.51 -1.55
N GLU A 187 -11.03 8.23 -2.42
CA GLU A 187 -12.49 8.23 -2.58
C GLU A 187 -13.04 6.83 -2.90
N ASP A 188 -12.22 5.96 -3.53
CA ASP A 188 -12.53 4.55 -3.77
C ASP A 188 -12.09 3.69 -2.57
N SER A 189 -12.68 3.97 -1.40
CA SER A 189 -12.48 3.21 -0.17
C SER A 189 -13.69 3.34 0.75
N THR A 190 -13.79 2.47 1.75
CA THR A 190 -14.89 2.52 2.74
C THR A 190 -14.88 3.83 3.52
N LEU A 191 -13.73 4.25 4.03
CA LEU A 191 -13.62 5.51 4.77
C LEU A 191 -13.83 6.73 3.88
N GLY A 192 -13.41 6.68 2.61
CA GLY A 192 -13.68 7.72 1.63
C GLY A 192 -15.18 7.88 1.36
N ASN A 193 -15.89 6.77 1.17
CA ASN A 193 -17.34 6.76 1.01
C ASN A 193 -18.05 7.26 2.27
N ILE A 194 -17.61 6.85 3.45
CA ILE A 194 -18.15 7.32 4.75
C ILE A 194 -17.95 8.84 4.88
N TYR A 195 -16.76 9.36 4.55
CA TYR A 195 -16.49 10.80 4.56
C TYR A 195 -17.48 11.56 3.66
N ALA A 196 -17.69 11.10 2.44
CA ALA A 196 -18.64 11.68 1.50
C ALA A 196 -20.07 11.64 2.07
N ALA A 197 -20.49 10.52 2.69
CA ALA A 197 -21.80 10.40 3.33
C ALA A 197 -21.95 11.38 4.51
N ARG A 198 -20.90 11.63 5.30
CA ARG A 198 -20.91 12.61 6.39
C ARG A 198 -20.99 14.05 5.88
N CYS A 199 -20.43 14.34 4.72
CA CYS A 199 -20.63 15.63 4.04
C CYS A 199 -22.07 15.78 3.56
N ILE A 200 -22.66 14.74 2.93
CA ILE A 200 -24.05 14.77 2.46
C ILE A 200 -25.05 14.96 3.61
N THR A 201 -24.81 14.33 4.73
CA THR A 201 -25.67 14.44 5.92
C THR A 201 -25.44 15.71 6.74
N GLY A 202 -24.47 16.54 6.38
CA GLY A 202 -24.15 17.80 7.06
C GLY A 202 -23.38 17.64 8.36
N ALA A 203 -22.86 16.45 8.69
CA ALA A 203 -21.98 16.26 9.83
C ALA A 203 -20.59 16.88 9.58
N ILE A 204 -20.16 16.94 8.32
CA ILE A 204 -18.94 17.61 7.86
C ILE A 204 -19.36 18.72 6.89
N ASN A 205 -19.08 19.97 7.23
CA ASN A 205 -19.53 21.13 6.46
C ASN A 205 -18.53 21.57 5.38
N ASN A 206 -17.27 21.12 5.46
CA ASN A 206 -16.22 21.48 4.51
C ASN A 206 -15.58 20.21 3.94
N VAL A 207 -16.02 19.82 2.73
CA VAL A 207 -15.46 18.68 2.00
C VAL A 207 -13.96 18.82 1.75
N GLN A 208 -13.44 20.05 1.68
CA GLN A 208 -12.03 20.35 1.42
C GLN A 208 -11.12 20.14 2.65
N ALA A 209 -11.65 19.71 3.80
CA ALA A 209 -10.81 19.30 4.92
C ALA A 209 -9.89 18.13 4.55
N ILE A 210 -10.26 17.33 3.54
CA ILE A 210 -9.39 16.35 2.89
C ILE A 210 -8.64 17.01 1.72
N ARG A 211 -7.32 16.84 1.67
CA ARG A 211 -6.48 17.23 0.53
C ARG A 211 -6.67 16.23 -0.62
N SER A 212 -6.62 16.74 -1.85
CA SER A 212 -6.92 16.00 -3.06
C SER A 212 -5.77 15.10 -3.55
N GLY A 213 -6.07 14.21 -4.52
CA GLY A 213 -5.07 13.41 -5.21
C GLY A 213 -4.04 14.24 -5.97
N LEU A 214 -4.42 15.41 -6.51
CA LEU A 214 -3.45 16.33 -7.14
C LEU A 214 -2.45 16.88 -6.11
N GLU A 215 -2.90 17.17 -4.89
CA GLU A 215 -1.99 17.61 -3.82
C GLU A 215 -1.06 16.48 -3.36
N TYR A 216 -1.52 15.22 -3.40
CA TYR A 216 -0.64 14.07 -3.21
C TYR A 216 0.45 13.98 -4.30
N MET A 217 0.14 14.28 -5.56
CA MET A 217 1.15 14.30 -6.62
C MET A 217 2.19 15.41 -6.39
N ILE A 218 1.78 16.58 -5.92
CA ILE A 218 2.70 17.67 -5.56
C ILE A 218 3.60 17.25 -4.39
N GLU A 219 3.03 16.68 -3.35
CA GLU A 219 3.79 16.19 -2.18
C GLU A 219 4.78 15.08 -2.56
N LEU A 220 4.36 14.16 -3.44
CA LEU A 220 5.21 13.11 -3.98
C LEU A 220 6.36 13.70 -4.82
N ALA A 221 6.09 14.72 -5.63
CA ALA A 221 7.12 15.39 -6.42
C ALA A 221 8.16 16.08 -5.51
N ASP A 222 7.71 16.70 -4.44
CA ASP A 222 8.60 17.34 -3.46
C ASP A 222 9.42 16.30 -2.69
N TRP A 223 8.81 15.18 -2.30
CA TRP A 223 9.52 14.06 -1.69
C TRP A 223 10.56 13.48 -2.65
N TYR A 224 10.19 13.21 -3.90
CA TYR A 224 11.09 12.63 -4.89
C TYR A 224 12.30 13.54 -5.16
N ARG A 225 12.07 14.84 -5.38
CA ARG A 225 13.13 15.82 -5.58
C ARG A 225 14.09 15.94 -4.40
N ARG A 226 13.56 15.86 -3.19
CA ARG A 226 14.37 15.95 -1.97
C ARG A 226 15.27 14.73 -1.83
N VAL A 227 14.71 13.54 -1.97
CA VAL A 227 15.41 12.27 -1.77
C VAL A 227 16.39 11.98 -2.89
N SER A 228 15.99 12.22 -4.14
CA SER A 228 16.82 11.91 -5.32
C SER A 228 18.08 12.78 -5.49
N LYS A 229 18.27 13.79 -4.63
CA LYS A 229 19.52 14.57 -4.58
C LYS A 229 20.69 13.73 -4.08
N ASP A 230 20.45 12.87 -3.11
CA ASP A 230 21.47 12.15 -2.37
C ASP A 230 21.37 10.64 -2.52
N SER A 231 20.21 10.12 -2.94
CA SER A 231 19.92 8.69 -3.00
C SER A 231 19.24 8.28 -4.30
N SER A 232 19.58 7.12 -4.83
CA SER A 232 18.78 6.47 -5.87
C SER A 232 17.51 5.91 -5.29
N ILE A 233 16.37 6.09 -5.95
CA ILE A 233 15.08 5.63 -5.45
C ILE A 233 14.62 4.41 -6.25
N GLY A 234 14.37 3.30 -5.56
CA GLY A 234 13.80 2.09 -6.14
C GLY A 234 12.29 2.07 -6.04
N PHE A 235 11.66 1.28 -6.91
CA PHE A 235 10.23 1.12 -7.03
C PHE A 235 9.84 -0.36 -6.95
N PHE A 236 9.21 -0.77 -5.86
CA PHE A 236 8.73 -2.13 -5.66
C PHE A 236 7.21 -2.16 -5.66
N GLN A 237 6.62 -2.79 -6.68
CA GLN A 237 5.21 -2.74 -6.96
C GLN A 237 4.51 -4.07 -6.68
N ILE A 238 3.50 -4.05 -5.81
CA ILE A 238 2.61 -5.17 -5.54
C ILE A 238 1.27 -4.92 -6.24
N GLY A 239 0.97 -5.73 -7.26
CA GLY A 239 -0.15 -5.53 -8.16
C GLY A 239 0.12 -4.45 -9.21
N GLY A 240 -0.86 -3.57 -9.44
CA GLY A 240 -0.79 -2.52 -10.45
C GLY A 240 -1.78 -1.39 -10.16
N GLY A 241 -2.57 -1.02 -11.17
CA GLY A 241 -3.61 0.00 -11.03
C GLY A 241 -3.08 1.36 -10.58
N ILE A 242 -3.95 2.17 -9.98
CA ILE A 242 -3.63 3.54 -9.55
C ILE A 242 -2.50 3.59 -8.51
N ALA A 243 -2.42 2.60 -7.61
CA ALA A 243 -1.38 2.58 -6.58
C ALA A 243 0.04 2.50 -7.16
N GLY A 244 0.21 1.87 -8.33
CA GLY A 244 1.49 1.76 -9.04
C GLY A 244 1.67 2.85 -10.10
N ASP A 245 0.65 3.12 -10.91
CA ASP A 245 0.79 4.07 -12.04
C ASP A 245 0.90 5.52 -11.58
N PHE A 246 0.16 5.90 -10.54
CA PHE A 246 0.22 7.26 -10.00
C PHE A 246 1.65 7.64 -9.56
N PRO A 247 2.34 6.90 -8.67
CA PRO A 247 3.65 7.33 -8.21
C PRO A 247 4.75 7.19 -9.26
N ILE A 248 4.71 6.18 -10.12
CA ILE A 248 5.77 5.99 -11.11
C ILE A 248 5.83 7.14 -12.13
N CYS A 249 4.70 7.83 -12.35
CA CYS A 249 4.60 8.96 -13.26
C CYS A 249 5.21 10.27 -12.72
N VAL A 250 5.63 10.32 -11.46
CA VAL A 250 6.26 11.54 -10.90
C VAL A 250 7.53 11.92 -11.66
N VAL A 251 8.33 10.95 -12.10
CA VAL A 251 9.59 11.19 -12.81
C VAL A 251 9.36 11.81 -14.19
N PRO A 252 8.56 11.20 -15.11
CA PRO A 252 8.27 11.86 -16.39
C PRO A 252 7.58 13.21 -16.21
N MET A 253 6.68 13.38 -15.26
CA MET A 253 6.06 14.68 -14.97
C MET A 253 7.11 15.73 -14.61
N LEU A 254 8.06 15.39 -13.73
CA LEU A 254 9.12 16.32 -13.34
C LEU A 254 10.08 16.64 -14.48
N ASN A 255 10.39 15.67 -15.33
CA ASN A 255 11.37 15.82 -16.41
C ASN A 255 10.77 16.42 -17.70
N GLN A 256 9.49 16.22 -17.96
CA GLN A 256 8.83 16.62 -19.20
C GLN A 256 7.94 17.86 -19.04
N ASP A 257 7.23 17.99 -17.92
CA ASP A 257 6.25 19.06 -17.71
C ASP A 257 6.80 20.20 -16.83
N VAL A 258 7.59 19.87 -15.80
CA VAL A 258 8.15 20.90 -14.91
C VAL A 258 9.50 21.40 -15.42
N VAL A 259 10.33 20.56 -16.01
CA VAL A 259 11.58 20.85 -16.77
C VAL A 259 12.68 21.61 -16.01
N SER A 260 12.37 22.44 -15.03
CA SER A 260 13.29 23.35 -14.37
C SER A 260 14.42 22.66 -13.60
N THR A 261 14.19 21.42 -13.15
CA THR A 261 15.17 20.64 -12.38
C THR A 261 14.95 19.16 -12.67
N PRO A 262 15.60 18.59 -13.70
CA PRO A 262 15.52 17.17 -14.01
C PRO A 262 15.91 16.31 -12.81
N VAL A 263 15.22 15.17 -12.66
CA VAL A 263 15.50 14.19 -11.63
C VAL A 263 15.93 12.86 -12.27
N PRO A 264 16.72 12.02 -11.59
CA PRO A 264 17.05 10.69 -12.09
C PRO A 264 15.78 9.82 -12.19
N GLU A 265 15.78 8.86 -13.11
CA GLU A 265 14.78 7.83 -13.22
C GLU A 265 14.84 6.87 -12.00
N TRP A 266 13.81 6.04 -11.84
CA TRP A 266 13.77 5.02 -10.80
C TRP A 266 14.94 4.04 -10.97
N GLY A 267 15.74 3.88 -9.91
CA GLY A 267 17.00 3.11 -9.94
C GLY A 267 16.85 1.60 -9.73
N TYR A 268 15.65 1.13 -9.43
CA TYR A 268 15.27 -0.27 -9.31
C TYR A 268 13.78 -0.40 -9.62
N PHE A 269 13.38 -1.50 -10.24
CA PHE A 269 11.98 -1.82 -10.46
C PHE A 269 11.70 -3.31 -10.24
N CYS A 270 10.68 -3.62 -9.47
CA CYS A 270 10.10 -4.96 -9.39
C CYS A 270 8.58 -4.85 -9.36
N GLN A 271 7.91 -5.75 -10.07
CA GLN A 271 6.45 -5.91 -9.99
C GLN A 271 6.12 -7.35 -9.62
N ILE A 272 5.26 -7.52 -8.60
CA ILE A 272 4.57 -8.79 -8.34
C ILE A 272 3.17 -8.64 -8.92
N SER A 273 2.78 -9.52 -9.84
CA SER A 273 1.47 -9.50 -10.47
C SER A 273 1.10 -10.85 -11.03
N ASP A 274 -0.13 -11.26 -10.87
CA ASP A 274 -0.75 -12.42 -11.53
C ASP A 274 -1.50 -12.03 -12.82
N SER A 275 -1.46 -10.74 -13.19
CA SER A 275 -2.11 -10.22 -14.39
C SER A 275 -1.40 -10.71 -15.65
N THR A 276 -2.14 -11.36 -16.54
CA THR A 276 -1.70 -11.60 -17.91
C THR A 276 -1.63 -10.28 -18.68
N THR A 277 -0.87 -10.26 -19.79
CA THR A 277 -0.85 -9.11 -20.70
C THR A 277 -2.27 -8.74 -21.10
N SER A 278 -2.68 -7.52 -20.76
CA SER A 278 -3.98 -6.97 -21.09
C SER A 278 -3.77 -5.65 -21.85
N PHE A 279 -4.28 -5.58 -23.05
CA PHE A 279 -4.05 -4.45 -23.97
C PHE A 279 -4.51 -3.12 -23.35
N GLY A 280 -3.58 -2.17 -23.22
CA GLY A 280 -3.81 -0.89 -22.55
C GLY A 280 -3.81 -0.92 -21.02
N SER A 281 -3.58 -2.09 -20.39
CA SER A 281 -3.52 -2.21 -18.92
C SER A 281 -2.11 -1.92 -18.40
N TYR A 282 -2.00 -1.03 -17.43
CA TYR A 282 -0.76 -0.79 -16.71
C TYR A 282 -0.24 -2.04 -15.98
N SER A 283 -1.13 -2.81 -15.37
CA SER A 283 -0.77 -3.99 -14.58
C SER A 283 -0.14 -5.11 -15.40
N GLY A 284 -0.52 -5.25 -16.68
CA GLY A 284 0.03 -6.24 -17.61
C GLY A 284 1.15 -5.72 -18.53
N ALA A 285 1.54 -4.44 -18.40
CA ALA A 285 2.57 -3.84 -19.24
C ALA A 285 3.98 -4.32 -18.81
N VAL A 286 4.77 -4.77 -19.79
CA VAL A 286 6.14 -5.20 -19.52
C VAL A 286 7.02 -4.03 -19.02
N PRO A 287 8.01 -4.29 -18.16
CA PRO A 287 8.84 -3.21 -17.59
C PRO A 287 9.57 -2.36 -18.64
N ASN A 288 9.97 -2.95 -19.78
CA ASN A 288 10.65 -2.21 -20.85
C ASN A 288 9.78 -1.09 -21.46
N GLU A 289 8.46 -1.24 -21.45
CA GLU A 289 7.55 -0.18 -21.90
C GLU A 289 7.71 1.11 -21.08
N LYS A 290 8.05 0.97 -19.81
CA LYS A 290 8.26 2.11 -18.90
C LYS A 290 9.46 2.99 -19.28
N ILE A 291 10.40 2.46 -20.09
CA ILE A 291 11.54 3.22 -20.62
C ILE A 291 11.05 4.27 -21.62
N THR A 292 10.09 3.93 -22.48
CA THR A 292 9.56 4.86 -23.48
C THR A 292 8.81 6.05 -22.86
N TRP A 293 8.38 5.89 -21.61
CA TRP A 293 7.71 6.93 -20.80
C TRP A 293 8.69 7.73 -19.94
N GLY A 294 9.98 7.45 -19.99
CA GLY A 294 10.99 8.11 -19.14
C GLY A 294 10.84 7.79 -17.65
N LYS A 295 10.26 6.62 -17.32
CA LYS A 295 10.12 6.14 -15.94
C LYS A 295 11.36 5.38 -15.48
N LEU A 296 11.92 4.53 -16.35
CA LEU A 296 13.10 3.71 -16.09
C LEU A 296 14.21 3.98 -17.12
N ASN A 297 15.47 3.83 -16.69
CA ASN A 297 16.64 3.83 -17.58
C ASN A 297 16.84 2.45 -18.22
N VAL A 298 17.63 2.40 -19.30
CA VAL A 298 18.01 1.13 -19.95
C VAL A 298 18.78 0.20 -19.02
N ASP A 299 19.56 0.74 -18.10
CA ASP A 299 20.38 0.01 -17.14
C ASP A 299 19.66 -0.27 -15.79
N THR A 300 18.44 0.23 -15.60
CA THR A 300 17.69 -0.02 -14.36
C THR A 300 17.43 -1.52 -14.19
N PRO A 301 17.88 -2.15 -13.08
CA PRO A 301 17.47 -3.51 -12.72
C PRO A 301 15.95 -3.61 -12.62
N ARG A 302 15.34 -4.54 -13.38
CA ARG A 302 13.89 -4.64 -13.47
C ARG A 302 13.41 -6.08 -13.53
N PHE A 303 12.42 -6.40 -12.71
CA PHE A 303 11.92 -7.75 -12.49
C PHE A 303 10.40 -7.78 -12.55
N VAL A 304 9.85 -8.92 -12.99
CA VAL A 304 8.44 -9.26 -12.87
C VAL A 304 8.33 -10.63 -12.22
N ILE A 305 7.69 -10.70 -11.07
CA ILE A 305 7.36 -11.94 -10.39
C ILE A 305 5.89 -12.24 -10.74
N GLU A 306 5.67 -13.19 -11.63
CA GLU A 306 4.33 -13.59 -12.08
C GLU A 306 3.71 -14.55 -11.07
N SER A 307 3.07 -14.00 -10.04
CA SER A 307 2.46 -14.80 -8.97
C SER A 307 1.49 -14.00 -8.11
N ASP A 308 0.73 -14.72 -7.30
CA ASP A 308 -0.10 -14.15 -6.24
C ASP A 308 0.79 -13.49 -5.17
N ALA A 309 0.55 -12.21 -4.94
CA ALA A 309 1.32 -11.39 -4.00
C ALA A 309 1.16 -11.87 -2.54
N THR A 310 0.02 -12.44 -2.17
CA THR A 310 -0.20 -12.96 -0.81
C THR A 310 0.71 -14.13 -0.47
N ILE A 311 1.20 -14.84 -1.49
CA ILE A 311 2.15 -15.96 -1.35
C ILE A 311 3.59 -15.46 -1.41
N VAL A 312 3.92 -14.67 -2.44
CA VAL A 312 5.34 -14.39 -2.74
C VAL A 312 5.88 -13.12 -2.09
N ALA A 313 5.06 -12.12 -1.80
CA ALA A 313 5.56 -10.90 -1.16
C ALA A 313 6.13 -11.16 0.25
N PRO A 314 5.51 -11.97 1.13
CA PRO A 314 6.13 -12.36 2.41
C PRO A 314 7.47 -13.09 2.25
N LEU A 315 7.64 -13.90 1.18
CA LEU A 315 8.91 -14.59 0.91
C LEU A 315 10.01 -13.61 0.47
N VAL A 316 9.66 -12.65 -0.38
CA VAL A 316 10.59 -11.56 -0.78
C VAL A 316 11.00 -10.76 0.44
N PHE A 317 10.04 -10.35 1.27
CA PHE A 317 10.32 -9.58 2.49
C PHE A 317 11.16 -10.37 3.49
N ALA A 318 10.85 -11.65 3.68
CA ALA A 318 11.64 -12.52 4.55
C ALA A 318 13.10 -12.60 4.10
N LYS A 319 13.35 -12.72 2.78
CA LYS A 319 14.72 -12.70 2.24
C LYS A 319 15.41 -11.36 2.46
N ILE A 320 14.74 -10.24 2.23
CA ILE A 320 15.29 -8.89 2.47
C ILE A 320 15.59 -8.67 3.95
N LEU A 321 14.79 -9.22 4.85
CA LEU A 321 14.96 -9.14 6.30
C LEU A 321 16.00 -10.12 6.84
N GLY A 322 16.43 -11.09 6.05
CA GLY A 322 17.37 -12.14 6.45
C GLY A 322 16.76 -13.19 7.39
N TRP A 323 15.45 -13.42 7.29
CA TRP A 323 14.73 -14.42 8.09
C TRP A 323 14.99 -15.86 7.66
#